data_db542da30d91a0b372799aafc560a2cf
#
_entry.id   db542da30d91a0b372799aafc560a2cf
#
_cell.length_a   1.000
_cell.length_b   1.000
_cell.length_c   1.000
_cell.angle_alpha   90.00
_cell.angle_beta   90.00
_cell.angle_gamma   90.00
#
_symmetry.space_group_name_H-M   'P 1'
#
loop_
_entity.id
_entity.type
_entity.pdbx_description
1 polymer ?
#
loop_
_entity_poly.entity_id
_entity_poly.type
_entity_poly.pdbx_seq_one_letter_code
_entity_poly.pdbx_strand_id
1 'polypeptide(L)'
;MTIVLDFFQTSVQKSSGIGNETPVSDFKIHGRERKGRTMTLEEAIKTAIQYETKIRDVYRAAAQKISEPAGKGFLETMAHDEQRHLDYLLDRLEHWNKTGKLTLPKLKTVIPSDKSIARQMARFKSGISKKAWGDQKRILSRALKVEIETSEFYEKMVNEMAGQSQALFARFLVIENRHIAAVQMQLDYATKTGYWFDMKEFDME
;
A
#
# COMPACT_ATOMS: atom_id res chain seq x y z
N MET A 1 9.07 -7.60 16.58
CA MET A 1 8.55 -7.83 15.23
C MET A 1 7.28 -8.67 15.21
N THR A 2 6.95 -9.38 16.29
CA THR A 2 5.82 -10.35 16.36
C THR A 2 4.46 -9.74 16.76
N ILE A 3 4.40 -8.51 17.22
CA ILE A 3 3.18 -7.91 17.80
C ILE A 3 2.19 -7.35 16.75
N VAL A 4 2.66 -7.06 15.54
CA VAL A 4 1.79 -6.48 14.48
C VAL A 4 0.98 -7.57 13.76
N LEU A 5 1.50 -8.79 13.66
CA LEU A 5 0.81 -9.91 12.99
C LEU A 5 -0.43 -10.43 13.76
N ASP A 6 -0.42 -10.39 15.09
CA ASP A 6 -1.56 -10.90 15.89
C ASP A 6 -2.81 -10.00 15.83
N PHE A 7 -2.65 -8.71 15.49
CA PHE A 7 -3.78 -7.79 15.37
C PHE A 7 -4.59 -8.00 14.07
N PHE A 8 -3.95 -8.54 13.03
CA PHE A 8 -4.57 -8.72 11.71
C PHE A 8 -5.45 -9.98 11.59
N GLN A 9 -5.14 -11.06 12.32
CA GLN A 9 -5.90 -12.30 12.22
C GLN A 9 -7.32 -12.23 12.79
N THR A 10 -7.60 -11.31 13.71
CA THR A 10 -8.93 -11.22 14.37
C THR A 10 -9.96 -10.38 13.61
N SER A 11 -9.56 -9.55 12.64
CA SER A 11 -10.49 -8.64 11.92
C SER A 11 -11.09 -9.21 10.63
N VAL A 12 -10.50 -10.23 10.04
CA VAL A 12 -10.90 -10.74 8.70
C VAL A 12 -12.08 -11.72 8.73
N GLN A 13 -12.45 -12.26 9.90
CA GLN A 13 -13.46 -13.34 9.99
C GLN A 13 -14.92 -12.92 10.13
N LYS A 14 -15.29 -11.64 10.02
CA LYS A 14 -16.71 -11.21 10.16
C LYS A 14 -17.17 -10.19 9.11
N SER A 15 -17.25 -10.57 7.84
CA SER A 15 -18.22 -9.96 6.94
C SER A 15 -18.48 -10.82 5.69
N SER A 16 -19.25 -11.88 5.84
CA SER A 16 -19.97 -12.52 4.74
C SER A 16 -21.35 -11.88 4.63
N GLY A 17 -21.58 -11.07 3.61
CA GLY A 17 -22.86 -10.42 3.32
C GLY A 17 -22.93 -10.02 1.86
N ILE A 18 -23.73 -10.70 1.12
CA ILE A 18 -24.02 -10.81 -0.31
C ILE A 18 -24.41 -9.45 -0.92
N GLY A 19 -23.82 -9.10 -2.05
CA GLY A 19 -24.29 -8.07 -2.98
C GLY A 19 -23.75 -8.35 -4.38
N ASN A 20 -24.64 -8.58 -5.35
CA ASN A 20 -24.31 -8.80 -6.77
C ASN A 20 -23.55 -7.64 -7.35
N GLU A 21 -22.27 -7.80 -7.62
CA GLU A 21 -21.45 -6.84 -8.34
C GLU A 21 -21.03 -7.41 -9.70
N THR A 22 -21.20 -6.62 -10.76
CA THR A 22 -20.65 -6.88 -12.09
C THR A 22 -19.13 -7.11 -11.97
N PRO A 23 -18.58 -8.15 -12.61
CA PRO A 23 -17.16 -8.43 -12.51
C PRO A 23 -16.37 -7.34 -13.23
N VAL A 24 -15.67 -6.51 -12.46
CA VAL A 24 -14.53 -5.76 -12.98
C VAL A 24 -13.48 -6.80 -13.28
N SER A 25 -13.10 -6.91 -14.57
CA SER A 25 -12.15 -7.88 -15.06
C SER A 25 -11.01 -8.10 -14.09
N ASP A 26 -10.90 -9.33 -13.57
CA ASP A 26 -9.73 -9.79 -12.83
C ASP A 26 -8.50 -9.58 -13.72
N PHE A 27 -7.77 -8.50 -13.44
CA PHE A 27 -6.45 -8.30 -14.00
C PHE A 27 -5.53 -9.31 -13.31
N LYS A 28 -5.59 -10.56 -13.79
CA LYS A 28 -4.62 -11.59 -13.42
C LYS A 28 -3.26 -11.10 -13.89
N ILE A 29 -2.39 -10.76 -12.95
CA ILE A 29 -0.97 -10.62 -13.22
C ILE A 29 -0.51 -11.99 -13.71
N HIS A 30 -0.36 -12.14 -15.05
CA HIS A 30 0.05 -13.39 -15.68
C HIS A 30 1.56 -13.57 -15.51
N GLY A 31 2.01 -13.76 -14.26
CA GLY A 31 3.21 -14.51 -13.99
C GLY A 31 2.83 -15.99 -13.97
N ARG A 32 3.03 -16.72 -15.05
CA ARG A 32 3.00 -18.18 -15.01
C ARG A 32 4.04 -18.63 -14.00
N GLU A 33 3.63 -18.96 -12.79
CA GLU A 33 4.47 -19.66 -11.82
C GLU A 33 4.92 -20.98 -12.47
N ARG A 34 6.12 -20.96 -13.01
CA ARG A 34 6.81 -22.22 -13.37
C ARG A 34 7.22 -22.84 -12.04
N LYS A 35 6.49 -23.84 -11.60
CA LYS A 35 6.83 -24.66 -10.41
C LYS A 35 8.32 -24.98 -10.45
N GLY A 36 9.11 -24.47 -9.50
CA GLY A 36 10.50 -24.84 -9.25
C GLY A 36 11.58 -23.86 -9.73
N ARG A 37 11.26 -22.70 -10.33
CA ARG A 37 12.26 -21.70 -10.70
C ARG A 37 12.16 -20.46 -9.80
N THR A 38 13.24 -20.13 -9.11
CA THR A 38 13.40 -18.88 -8.38
C THR A 38 13.32 -17.70 -9.36
N MET A 39 12.57 -16.66 -9.03
CA MET A 39 12.44 -15.44 -9.81
C MET A 39 13.79 -14.73 -9.89
N THR A 40 14.21 -14.27 -11.07
CA THR A 40 15.42 -13.45 -11.21
C THR A 40 15.19 -12.04 -10.65
N LEU A 41 16.26 -11.30 -10.33
CA LEU A 41 16.14 -9.91 -9.88
C LEU A 41 15.40 -9.04 -10.90
N GLU A 42 15.70 -9.20 -12.19
CA GLU A 42 15.04 -8.44 -13.26
C GLU A 42 13.53 -8.74 -13.34
N GLU A 43 13.16 -10.01 -13.28
CA GLU A 43 11.75 -10.44 -13.24
C GLU A 43 11.03 -9.88 -12.00
N ALA A 44 11.69 -9.89 -10.85
CA ALA A 44 11.14 -9.36 -9.61
C ALA A 44 10.94 -7.84 -9.65
N ILE A 45 11.91 -7.07 -10.17
CA ILE A 45 11.75 -5.63 -10.33
C ILE A 45 10.62 -5.32 -11.32
N LYS A 46 10.52 -6.03 -12.45
CA LYS A 46 9.42 -5.85 -13.41
C LYS A 46 8.06 -6.18 -12.79
N THR A 47 7.99 -7.18 -11.94
CA THR A 47 6.76 -7.52 -11.21
C THR A 47 6.43 -6.45 -10.17
N ALA A 48 7.42 -5.94 -9.43
CA ALA A 48 7.25 -4.82 -8.51
C ALA A 48 6.67 -3.59 -9.24
N ILE A 49 7.22 -3.23 -10.40
CA ILE A 49 6.72 -2.13 -11.24
C ILE A 49 5.22 -2.31 -11.58
N GLN A 50 4.76 -3.54 -11.81
CA GLN A 50 3.33 -3.81 -12.07
C GLN A 50 2.47 -3.58 -10.81
N TYR A 51 2.95 -3.98 -9.63
CA TYR A 51 2.26 -3.74 -8.35
C TYR A 51 2.17 -2.24 -8.05
N GLU A 52 3.28 -1.52 -8.11
CA GLU A 52 3.32 -0.07 -7.88
C GLU A 52 2.43 0.70 -8.88
N THR A 53 2.42 0.29 -10.14
CA THR A 53 1.54 0.87 -11.16
C THR A 53 0.08 0.66 -10.80
N LYS A 54 -0.29 -0.57 -10.39
CA LYS A 54 -1.66 -0.93 -10.02
C LYS A 54 -2.16 -0.12 -8.83
N ILE A 55 -1.38 -0.02 -7.76
CA ILE A 55 -1.80 0.69 -6.55
C ILE A 55 -1.84 2.20 -6.79
N ARG A 56 -0.85 2.79 -7.47
CA ARG A 56 -0.89 4.19 -7.90
C ARG A 56 -2.18 4.52 -8.65
N ASP A 57 -2.56 3.69 -9.61
CA ASP A 57 -3.74 3.93 -10.45
C ASP A 57 -5.04 3.74 -9.65
N VAL A 58 -5.06 2.85 -8.66
CA VAL A 58 -6.17 2.72 -7.70
C VAL A 58 -6.35 4.04 -6.93
N TYR A 59 -5.27 4.62 -6.41
CA TYR A 59 -5.34 5.89 -5.69
C TYR A 59 -5.74 7.06 -6.58
N ARG A 60 -5.19 7.17 -7.80
CA ARG A 60 -5.57 8.21 -8.78
C ARG A 60 -7.05 8.15 -9.13
N ALA A 61 -7.55 6.96 -9.44
CA ALA A 61 -8.97 6.77 -9.76
C ALA A 61 -9.88 7.03 -8.54
N ALA A 62 -9.41 6.72 -7.35
CA ALA A 62 -10.13 7.00 -6.10
C ALA A 62 -10.20 8.51 -5.82
N ALA A 63 -9.09 9.23 -5.95
CA ALA A 63 -9.03 10.68 -5.74
C ALA A 63 -10.00 11.45 -6.65
N GLN A 64 -10.23 10.98 -7.87
CA GLN A 64 -11.19 11.58 -8.80
C GLN A 64 -12.66 11.44 -8.36
N LYS A 65 -12.96 10.45 -7.50
CA LYS A 65 -14.32 10.16 -7.02
C LYS A 65 -14.64 10.82 -5.68
N ILE A 66 -13.65 11.35 -5.00
CA ILE A 66 -13.79 11.97 -3.68
C ILE A 66 -13.80 13.48 -3.85
N SER A 67 -14.89 14.13 -3.44
CA SER A 67 -15.04 15.60 -3.46
C SER A 67 -14.57 16.25 -2.15
N GLU A 68 -14.49 15.48 -1.06
CA GLU A 68 -14.09 15.99 0.24
C GLU A 68 -12.57 16.24 0.22
N PRO A 69 -12.10 17.48 0.58
CA PRO A 69 -10.71 17.90 0.37
C PRO A 69 -9.67 17.05 1.10
N ALA A 70 -9.92 16.66 2.36
CA ALA A 70 -8.97 15.88 3.14
C ALA A 70 -8.84 14.45 2.55
N GLY A 71 -9.96 13.83 2.15
CA GLY A 71 -9.94 12.52 1.52
C GLY A 71 -9.27 12.51 0.15
N LYS A 72 -9.56 13.52 -0.66
CA LYS A 72 -8.88 13.70 -1.95
C LYS A 72 -7.39 13.91 -1.75
N GLY A 73 -7.00 14.80 -0.84
CA GLY A 73 -5.60 15.08 -0.51
C GLY A 73 -4.84 13.85 -0.01
N PHE A 74 -5.47 13.02 0.84
CA PHE A 74 -4.91 11.74 1.27
C PHE A 74 -4.61 10.83 0.08
N LEU A 75 -5.61 10.59 -0.79
CA LEU A 75 -5.48 9.69 -1.93
C LEU A 75 -4.47 10.21 -2.96
N GLU A 76 -4.38 11.52 -3.19
CA GLU A 76 -3.37 12.14 -4.04
C GLU A 76 -1.97 12.00 -3.46
N THR A 77 -1.81 12.13 -2.14
CA THR A 77 -0.53 11.93 -1.45
C THR A 77 -0.05 10.49 -1.62
N MET A 78 -0.93 9.50 -1.41
CA MET A 78 -0.62 8.10 -1.65
C MET A 78 -0.20 7.86 -3.10
N ALA A 79 -0.99 8.35 -4.08
CA ALA A 79 -0.67 8.20 -5.50
C ALA A 79 0.69 8.80 -5.89
N HIS A 80 1.08 9.91 -5.29
CA HIS A 80 2.39 10.53 -5.51
C HIS A 80 3.52 9.72 -4.88
N ASP A 81 3.28 9.08 -3.74
CA ASP A 81 4.30 8.22 -3.12
C ASP A 81 4.54 6.98 -3.99
N GLU A 82 3.49 6.32 -4.49
CA GLU A 82 3.62 5.20 -5.41
C GLU A 82 4.29 5.59 -6.73
N GLN A 83 4.06 6.80 -7.23
CA GLN A 83 4.79 7.27 -8.41
C GLN A 83 6.30 7.37 -8.15
N ARG A 84 6.73 7.82 -6.95
CA ARG A 84 8.15 7.86 -6.59
C ARG A 84 8.75 6.46 -6.47
N HIS A 85 8.00 5.51 -5.94
CA HIS A 85 8.41 4.10 -5.89
C HIS A 85 8.61 3.52 -7.28
N LEU A 86 7.65 3.78 -8.16
CA LEU A 86 7.71 3.37 -9.56
C LEU A 86 8.94 3.96 -10.28
N ASP A 87 9.17 5.27 -10.12
CA ASP A 87 10.33 5.96 -10.72
C ASP A 87 11.65 5.37 -10.19
N TYR A 88 11.71 5.06 -8.90
CA TYR A 88 12.88 4.42 -8.30
C TYR A 88 13.12 3.03 -8.90
N LEU A 89 12.09 2.18 -9.02
CA LEU A 89 12.23 0.83 -9.60
C LEU A 89 12.64 0.86 -11.06
N LEU A 90 12.08 1.79 -11.85
CA LEU A 90 12.44 1.98 -13.26
C LEU A 90 13.90 2.38 -13.40
N ASP A 91 14.39 3.32 -12.58
CA ASP A 91 15.79 3.71 -12.55
C ASP A 91 16.71 2.55 -12.13
N ARG A 92 16.30 1.73 -11.13
CA ARG A 92 17.06 0.54 -10.71
C ARG A 92 17.13 -0.51 -11.81
N LEU A 93 16.02 -0.74 -12.50
CA LEU A 93 15.98 -1.67 -13.63
C LEU A 93 16.86 -1.21 -14.79
N GLU A 94 16.80 0.07 -15.13
CA GLU A 94 17.64 0.65 -16.19
C GLU A 94 19.13 0.55 -15.84
N HIS A 95 19.50 0.90 -14.61
CA HIS A 95 20.89 0.79 -14.13
C HIS A 95 21.39 -0.66 -14.16
N TRP A 96 20.56 -1.60 -13.69
CA TRP A 96 20.85 -3.04 -13.73
C TRP A 96 21.09 -3.52 -15.16
N ASN A 97 20.21 -3.16 -16.09
CA ASN A 97 20.33 -3.56 -17.50
C ASN A 97 21.60 -3.02 -18.18
N LYS A 98 22.03 -1.81 -17.79
CA LYS A 98 23.25 -1.18 -18.35
C LYS A 98 24.54 -1.70 -17.75
N THR A 99 24.56 -2.04 -16.48
CA THR A 99 25.81 -2.26 -15.72
C THR A 99 25.95 -3.65 -15.12
N GLY A 100 24.86 -4.41 -15.02
CA GLY A 100 24.81 -5.66 -14.25
C GLY A 100 24.98 -5.45 -12.74
N LYS A 101 24.90 -4.21 -12.24
CA LYS A 101 25.11 -3.87 -10.83
C LYS A 101 23.83 -3.28 -10.24
N LEU A 102 23.44 -3.74 -9.06
CA LEU A 102 22.38 -3.13 -8.29
C LEU A 102 22.98 -2.10 -7.33
N THR A 103 22.51 -0.87 -7.39
CA THR A 103 22.81 0.19 -6.43
C THR A 103 21.55 0.57 -5.68
N LEU A 104 21.68 0.93 -4.41
CA LEU A 104 20.53 1.20 -3.53
C LEU A 104 20.60 2.62 -2.95
N PRO A 105 20.34 3.68 -3.77
CA PRO A 105 20.17 5.02 -3.25
C PRO A 105 19.04 5.08 -2.24
N LYS A 106 18.93 6.17 -1.50
CA LYS A 106 17.90 6.32 -0.47
C LYS A 106 16.52 6.34 -1.15
N LEU A 107 15.67 5.38 -0.80
CA LEU A 107 14.24 5.40 -1.12
C LEU A 107 13.54 6.29 -0.09
N LYS A 108 12.73 7.24 -0.58
CA LYS A 108 12.00 8.21 0.25
C LYS A 108 10.51 7.91 0.21
N THR A 109 9.85 8.08 1.33
CA THR A 109 8.39 8.11 1.45
C THR A 109 7.97 9.37 2.21
N VAL A 110 6.80 9.89 1.92
CA VAL A 110 6.16 10.97 2.68
C VAL A 110 5.23 10.42 3.77
N ILE A 111 4.98 9.10 3.76
CA ILE A 111 4.11 8.49 4.74
C ILE A 111 4.85 8.41 6.09
N PRO A 112 4.22 8.88 7.17
CA PRO A 112 4.81 8.87 8.50
C PRO A 112 5.17 7.46 8.97
N SER A 113 6.04 7.36 9.98
CA SER A 113 6.38 6.07 10.57
C SER A 113 5.18 5.43 11.27
N ASP A 114 5.17 4.10 11.38
CA ASP A 114 4.14 3.33 12.09
C ASP A 114 3.92 3.86 13.52
N LYS A 115 5.00 4.30 14.19
CA LYS A 115 4.93 4.89 15.53
C LYS A 115 4.20 6.23 15.52
N SER A 116 4.42 7.06 14.49
CA SER A 116 3.72 8.34 14.34
C SER A 116 2.24 8.11 14.05
N ILE A 117 1.91 7.19 13.13
CA ILE A 117 0.54 6.79 12.83
C ILE A 117 -0.17 6.27 14.09
N ALA A 118 0.45 5.34 14.85
CA ALA A 118 -0.12 4.79 16.06
C ALA A 118 -0.35 5.87 17.16
N ARG A 119 0.59 6.83 17.29
CA ARG A 119 0.46 7.94 18.23
C ARG A 119 -0.73 8.84 17.90
N GLN A 120 -0.94 9.12 16.62
CA GLN A 120 -2.08 9.90 16.15
C GLN A 120 -3.40 9.17 16.41
N MET A 121 -3.47 7.88 16.07
CA MET A 121 -4.66 7.07 16.33
C MET A 121 -5.05 7.05 17.82
N ALA A 122 -4.08 7.00 18.72
CA ALA A 122 -4.34 7.03 20.17
C ALA A 122 -4.94 8.37 20.66
N ARG A 123 -4.76 9.47 19.91
CA ARG A 123 -5.34 10.79 20.22
C ARG A 123 -6.80 10.92 19.77
N PHE A 124 -7.29 10.06 18.88
CA PHE A 124 -8.66 10.13 18.40
C PHE A 124 -9.66 9.68 19.47
N LYS A 125 -10.35 10.64 20.06
CA LYS A 125 -11.53 10.35 20.89
C LYS A 125 -12.69 9.95 19.96
N SER A 126 -13.31 8.82 20.22
CA SER A 126 -14.41 8.30 19.41
C SER A 126 -15.61 9.24 19.44
N GLY A 127 -15.90 9.87 18.32
CA GLY A 127 -17.20 10.48 18.04
C GLY A 127 -17.98 9.55 17.10
N ILE A 128 -19.25 9.29 17.37
CA ILE A 128 -20.09 8.47 16.49
C ILE A 128 -20.74 9.41 15.47
N SER A 129 -20.39 9.27 14.19
CA SER A 129 -21.09 9.94 13.10
C SER A 129 -22.14 9.01 12.48
N LYS A 130 -23.31 9.59 12.16
CA LYS A 130 -24.40 8.90 11.44
C LYS A 130 -24.30 9.04 9.91
N LYS A 131 -23.21 9.57 9.38
CA LYS A 131 -23.04 9.81 7.94
C LYS A 131 -22.83 8.50 7.18
N ALA A 132 -23.51 8.33 6.06
CA ALA A 132 -23.36 7.16 5.20
C ALA A 132 -21.98 7.16 4.50
N TRP A 133 -21.18 6.12 4.79
CA TRP A 133 -19.79 5.98 4.32
C TRP A 133 -19.59 4.88 3.27
N GLY A 134 -20.69 4.40 2.66
CA GLY A 134 -20.67 3.21 1.80
C GLY A 134 -19.59 3.23 0.71
N ASP A 135 -19.56 4.29 -0.10
CA ASP A 135 -18.63 4.39 -1.23
C ASP A 135 -17.18 4.63 -0.80
N GLN A 136 -16.97 5.48 0.20
CA GLN A 136 -15.65 5.82 0.70
C GLN A 136 -15.00 4.64 1.42
N LYS A 137 -15.78 3.90 2.22
CA LYS A 137 -15.34 2.65 2.83
C LYS A 137 -14.93 1.62 1.78
N ARG A 138 -15.71 1.47 0.70
CA ARG A 138 -15.39 0.56 -0.40
C ARG A 138 -14.10 0.96 -1.11
N ILE A 139 -13.88 2.26 -1.33
CA ILE A 139 -12.66 2.79 -1.93
C ILE A 139 -11.45 2.47 -1.07
N LEU A 140 -11.48 2.80 0.24
CA LEU A 140 -10.38 2.53 1.15
C LEU A 140 -10.13 1.03 1.35
N SER A 141 -11.18 0.22 1.46
CA SER A 141 -11.04 -1.24 1.55
C SER A 141 -10.40 -1.85 0.30
N ARG A 142 -10.71 -1.30 -0.89
CA ARG A 142 -10.06 -1.72 -2.14
C ARG A 142 -8.59 -1.34 -2.16
N ALA A 143 -8.24 -0.13 -1.76
CA ALA A 143 -6.86 0.32 -1.67
C ALA A 143 -6.09 -0.57 -0.68
N LEU A 144 -6.62 -0.78 0.52
CA LEU A 144 -6.02 -1.64 1.55
C LEU A 144 -5.74 -3.05 1.04
N LYS A 145 -6.68 -3.65 0.27
CA LYS A 145 -6.47 -4.97 -0.30
C LYS A 145 -5.27 -4.99 -1.25
N VAL A 146 -5.12 -3.98 -2.10
CA VAL A 146 -4.01 -3.92 -3.06
C VAL A 146 -2.68 -3.67 -2.34
N GLU A 147 -2.66 -2.83 -1.29
CA GLU A 147 -1.48 -2.64 -0.43
C GLU A 147 -1.01 -3.95 0.22
N ILE A 148 -1.96 -4.74 0.74
CA ILE A 148 -1.64 -6.05 1.32
C ILE A 148 -1.05 -6.98 0.25
N GLU A 149 -1.66 -7.08 -0.93
CA GLU A 149 -1.14 -7.88 -2.05
C GLU A 149 0.27 -7.46 -2.46
N THR A 150 0.55 -6.15 -2.47
CA THR A 150 1.87 -5.58 -2.79
C THR A 150 2.89 -5.90 -1.70
N SER A 151 2.53 -5.73 -0.44
CA SER A 151 3.38 -6.07 0.70
C SER A 151 3.71 -7.57 0.75
N GLU A 152 2.73 -8.46 0.52
CA GLU A 152 2.96 -9.91 0.44
C GLU A 152 3.95 -10.29 -0.67
N PHE A 153 3.87 -9.60 -1.82
CA PHE A 153 4.87 -9.78 -2.87
C PHE A 153 6.27 -9.37 -2.41
N TYR A 154 6.42 -8.22 -1.75
CA TYR A 154 7.72 -7.79 -1.24
C TYR A 154 8.26 -8.70 -0.15
N GLU A 155 7.41 -9.19 0.75
CA GLU A 155 7.79 -10.18 1.77
C GLU A 155 8.30 -11.48 1.12
N LYS A 156 7.61 -11.98 0.08
CA LYS A 156 8.06 -13.12 -0.70
C LYS A 156 9.45 -12.87 -1.30
N MET A 157 9.68 -11.71 -1.90
CA MET A 157 11.00 -11.37 -2.47
C MET A 157 12.10 -11.26 -1.41
N VAL A 158 11.81 -10.74 -0.23
CA VAL A 158 12.75 -10.71 0.90
C VAL A 158 13.13 -12.13 1.34
N ASN A 159 12.19 -13.07 1.31
CA ASN A 159 12.42 -14.45 1.71
C ASN A 159 13.15 -15.29 0.64
N GLU A 160 12.97 -14.96 -0.64
CA GLU A 160 13.52 -15.75 -1.76
C GLU A 160 14.85 -15.20 -2.30
N MET A 161 15.19 -13.95 -1.99
CA MET A 161 16.41 -13.30 -2.50
C MET A 161 17.47 -13.13 -1.41
N ALA A 162 18.69 -12.81 -1.84
CA ALA A 162 19.84 -12.60 -0.96
C ALA A 162 20.61 -11.33 -1.31
N GLY A 163 21.43 -10.84 -0.37
CA GLY A 163 22.33 -9.72 -0.59
C GLY A 163 21.63 -8.41 -0.95
N GLN A 164 22.12 -7.71 -1.98
CA GLN A 164 21.57 -6.43 -2.39
C GLN A 164 20.14 -6.54 -2.95
N SER A 165 19.79 -7.65 -3.58
CA SER A 165 18.43 -7.89 -4.09
C SER A 165 17.45 -8.01 -2.93
N GLN A 166 17.77 -8.77 -1.91
CA GLN A 166 16.98 -8.84 -0.67
C GLN A 166 16.85 -7.46 0.00
N ALA A 167 17.97 -6.71 0.08
CA ALA A 167 17.98 -5.39 0.69
C ALA A 167 17.11 -4.38 -0.07
N LEU A 168 17.02 -4.48 -1.41
CA LEU A 168 16.10 -3.68 -2.22
C LEU A 168 14.66 -3.90 -1.77
N PHE A 169 14.19 -5.14 -1.79
CA PHE A 169 12.79 -5.47 -1.48
C PHE A 169 12.45 -5.27 0.00
N ALA A 170 13.41 -5.45 0.91
CA ALA A 170 13.20 -5.15 2.32
C ALA A 170 12.92 -3.67 2.59
N ARG A 171 13.48 -2.74 1.79
CA ARG A 171 13.17 -1.31 1.90
C ARG A 171 11.74 -1.01 1.46
N PHE A 172 11.29 -1.63 0.37
CA PHE A 172 9.90 -1.50 -0.08
C PHE A 172 8.94 -2.09 0.97
N LEU A 173 9.19 -3.30 1.46
CA LEU A 173 8.35 -3.93 2.48
C LEU A 173 8.12 -3.02 3.70
N VAL A 174 9.17 -2.31 4.16
CA VAL A 174 9.04 -1.35 5.27
C VAL A 174 8.10 -0.19 4.91
N ILE A 175 8.14 0.29 3.66
CA ILE A 175 7.30 1.40 3.23
C ILE A 175 5.86 0.92 3.02
N GLU A 176 5.65 -0.21 2.36
CA GLU A 176 4.32 -0.78 2.14
C GLU A 176 3.57 -1.06 3.45
N ASN A 177 4.28 -1.52 4.48
CA ASN A 177 3.69 -1.67 5.81
C ASN A 177 3.21 -0.32 6.39
N ARG A 178 3.88 0.80 6.08
CA ARG A 178 3.41 2.14 6.48
C ARG A 178 2.20 2.57 5.66
N HIS A 179 2.17 2.25 4.36
CA HIS A 179 1.01 2.48 3.50
C HIS A 179 -0.22 1.73 4.03
N ILE A 180 -0.08 0.45 4.33
CA ILE A 180 -1.12 -0.36 4.96
C ILE A 180 -1.61 0.31 6.26
N ALA A 181 -0.69 0.72 7.14
CA ALA A 181 -1.05 1.36 8.39
C ALA A 181 -1.79 2.69 8.18
N ALA A 182 -1.35 3.51 7.21
CA ALA A 182 -1.99 4.79 6.88
C ALA A 182 -3.40 4.59 6.31
N VAL A 183 -3.59 3.64 5.38
CA VAL A 183 -4.91 3.35 4.79
C VAL A 183 -5.84 2.73 5.82
N GLN A 184 -5.34 1.84 6.68
CA GLN A 184 -6.13 1.25 7.78
C GLN A 184 -6.56 2.32 8.78
N MET A 185 -5.65 3.22 9.18
CA MET A 185 -5.97 4.35 10.03
C MET A 185 -7.07 5.20 9.42
N GLN A 186 -6.97 5.54 8.14
CA GLN A 186 -7.96 6.34 7.44
C GLN A 186 -9.33 5.64 7.40
N LEU A 187 -9.32 4.33 7.14
CA LEU A 187 -10.54 3.51 7.14
C LEU A 187 -11.21 3.46 8.52
N ASP A 188 -10.42 3.26 9.57
CA ASP A 188 -10.91 3.20 10.94
C ASP A 188 -11.45 4.56 11.42
N TYR A 189 -10.71 5.64 11.13
CA TYR A 189 -11.13 6.99 11.46
C TYR A 189 -12.44 7.34 10.74
N ALA A 190 -12.48 7.11 9.44
CA ALA A 190 -13.64 7.37 8.63
C ALA A 190 -14.86 6.56 9.09
N THR A 191 -14.68 5.29 9.44
CA THR A 191 -15.77 4.41 9.92
C THR A 191 -16.33 4.87 11.27
N LYS A 192 -15.46 5.40 12.15
CA LYS A 192 -15.85 5.85 13.50
C LYS A 192 -16.44 7.24 13.53
N THR A 193 -15.88 8.16 12.75
CA THR A 193 -16.20 9.60 12.84
C THR A 193 -17.11 10.10 11.73
N GLY A 194 -17.12 9.43 10.60
CA GLY A 194 -17.80 9.91 9.40
C GLY A 194 -17.04 10.99 8.63
N TYR A 195 -15.75 11.18 8.90
CA TYR A 195 -14.88 12.18 8.27
C TYR A 195 -13.57 11.57 7.81
N TRP A 196 -12.91 12.24 6.85
CA TRP A 196 -11.55 11.93 6.49
C TRP A 196 -10.58 12.59 7.46
N PHE A 197 -9.50 11.88 7.76
CA PHE A 197 -8.38 12.44 8.50
C PHE A 197 -7.49 13.24 7.53
N ASP A 198 -7.16 14.50 7.88
CA ASP A 198 -6.24 15.29 7.07
C ASP A 198 -4.79 14.91 7.39
N MET A 199 -4.07 14.41 6.37
CA MET A 199 -2.65 14.05 6.49
C MET A 199 -1.74 15.23 6.88
N LYS A 200 -2.19 16.48 6.66
CA LYS A 200 -1.46 17.68 7.11
C LYS A 200 -1.42 17.83 8.62
N GLU A 201 -2.30 17.15 9.34
CA GLU A 201 -2.29 17.11 10.79
C GLU A 201 -1.22 16.18 11.39
N PHE A 202 -0.51 15.41 10.55
CA PHE A 202 0.69 14.74 11.03
C PHE A 202 1.78 15.77 11.29
N ASP A 203 2.23 15.87 12.56
CA ASP A 203 3.47 16.57 12.90
C ASP A 203 4.60 15.91 12.10
N MET A 204 5.06 16.61 11.09
CA MET A 204 6.22 16.22 10.29
C MET A 204 7.47 16.49 11.16
N GLU A 205 7.87 15.48 11.97
CA GLU A 205 9.15 15.46 12.68
C GLU A 205 10.31 15.17 11.73
#